data_8306ced0e2d5334f52f260039024199d
#
_entry.id   8306ced0e2d5334f52f260039024199d
#
_cell.length_a   1.000
_cell.length_b   1.000
_cell.length_c   1.000
_cell.angle_alpha   90.00
_cell.angle_beta   90.00
_cell.angle_gamma   90.00
#
_symmetry.space_group_name_H-M   'P 1'
#
loop_
_entity.id
_entity.type
_entity.pdbx_description
1 polymer ?
#
loop_
_entity_poly.entity_id
_entity_poly.type
_entity_poly.pdbx_seq_one_letter_code
_entity_poly.pdbx_strand_id
1 'polypeptide(L)'
;PLAAWVAVMAHSIVLFLFASEQLEQWLASLNLPTIPLVPVSSSQAVVGAVIGIGMTQGGHEVHWNRLFSIIKGWFLTPLISCMICFFGLFFLQNVFLQSVKNETRFQLSESVLEKLKNKGVHLTGLKDLENTTYSTSGNLTRTLRENGELNNDDALKAIEFAELKRIRLDPGKMDQLDESLLTENQRMTLGQLKGQRFNHTWEFNDALMELSEEWQIQGGLKNKLSDRKTLQKLSYLHRHFLE
;
A
#
# COMPACT_ATOMS: atom_id res chain seq x y z
N PRO A 1 13.08 -37.52 18.97
CA PRO A 1 11.67 -37.21 18.64
C PRO A 1 11.17 -35.94 19.36
N LEU A 2 11.47 -35.81 20.69
CA LEU A 2 10.95 -34.71 21.50
C LEU A 2 11.37 -33.32 20.99
N ALA A 3 12.65 -33.14 20.65
CA ALA A 3 13.19 -31.88 20.14
C ALA A 3 12.49 -31.43 18.83
N ALA A 4 12.17 -32.39 17.94
CA ALA A 4 11.43 -32.09 16.72
C ALA A 4 10.00 -31.56 17.01
N TRP A 5 9.31 -32.18 17.95
CA TRP A 5 8.00 -31.72 18.40
C TRP A 5 8.05 -30.30 18.97
N VAL A 6 9.02 -30.01 19.84
CA VAL A 6 9.22 -28.69 20.43
C VAL A 6 9.50 -27.65 19.33
N ALA A 7 10.34 -27.99 18.34
CA ALA A 7 10.61 -27.07 17.22
C ALA A 7 9.37 -26.78 16.37
N VAL A 8 8.55 -27.81 16.07
CA VAL A 8 7.30 -27.66 15.33
C VAL A 8 6.30 -26.79 16.10
N MET A 9 6.15 -27.05 17.41
CA MET A 9 5.27 -26.26 18.27
C MET A 9 5.70 -24.78 18.33
N ALA A 10 7.01 -24.54 18.56
CA ALA A 10 7.55 -23.17 18.56
C ALA A 10 7.30 -22.44 17.23
N HIS A 11 7.54 -23.13 16.11
CA HIS A 11 7.26 -22.59 14.77
C HIS A 11 5.77 -22.26 14.59
N SER A 12 4.88 -23.18 14.98
CA SER A 12 3.43 -22.96 14.88
C SER A 12 2.96 -21.77 15.72
N ILE A 13 3.50 -21.61 16.93
CA ILE A 13 3.20 -20.47 17.80
C ILE A 13 3.65 -19.16 17.14
N VAL A 14 4.86 -19.11 16.60
CA VAL A 14 5.38 -17.92 15.93
C VAL A 14 4.51 -17.55 14.72
N LEU A 15 4.16 -18.54 13.88
CA LEU A 15 3.28 -18.29 12.73
C LEU A 15 1.91 -17.79 13.18
N PHE A 16 1.34 -18.38 14.22
CA PHE A 16 0.05 -17.93 14.76
C PHE A 16 0.10 -16.48 15.24
N LEU A 17 1.14 -16.11 15.99
CA LEU A 17 1.29 -14.75 16.53
C LEU A 17 1.37 -13.69 15.44
N PHE A 18 2.07 -13.95 14.34
CA PHE A 18 2.30 -13.00 13.27
C PHE A 18 1.30 -13.09 12.10
N ALA A 19 0.45 -14.13 12.06
CA ALA A 19 -0.54 -14.32 11.00
C ALA A 19 -1.99 -14.14 11.48
N SER A 20 -2.24 -14.07 12.79
CA SER A 20 -3.60 -14.02 13.35
C SER A 20 -4.16 -12.61 13.39
N GLU A 21 -5.06 -12.30 12.43
CA GLU A 21 -5.84 -11.06 12.46
C GLU A 21 -6.73 -10.94 13.72
N GLN A 22 -7.20 -12.09 14.25
CA GLN A 22 -8.03 -12.12 15.46
C GLN A 22 -7.25 -11.68 16.69
N LEU A 23 -5.97 -12.11 16.81
CA LEU A 23 -5.09 -11.72 17.90
C LEU A 23 -4.79 -10.22 17.83
N GLU A 24 -4.52 -9.69 16.64
CA GLU A 24 -4.30 -8.25 16.43
C GLU A 24 -5.53 -7.44 16.90
N GLN A 25 -6.73 -7.84 16.47
CA GLN A 25 -7.98 -7.17 16.86
C GLN A 25 -8.24 -7.27 18.37
N TRP A 26 -7.95 -8.41 18.98
CA TRP A 26 -8.10 -8.62 20.41
C TRP A 26 -7.15 -7.71 21.20
N LEU A 27 -5.87 -7.62 20.82
CA LEU A 27 -4.91 -6.71 21.42
C LEU A 27 -5.32 -5.24 21.25
N ALA A 28 -5.79 -4.87 20.07
CA ALA A 28 -6.30 -3.52 19.81
C ALA A 28 -7.52 -3.16 20.69
N SER A 29 -8.40 -4.13 20.96
CA SER A 29 -9.56 -3.92 21.83
C SER A 29 -9.17 -3.65 23.29
N LEU A 30 -8.00 -4.12 23.72
CA LEU A 30 -7.43 -3.91 25.04
C LEU A 30 -6.53 -2.66 25.13
N ASN A 31 -6.46 -1.84 24.07
CA ASN A 31 -5.53 -0.71 23.94
C ASN A 31 -4.04 -1.09 24.13
N LEU A 32 -3.68 -2.35 23.82
CA LEU A 32 -2.31 -2.82 23.85
C LEU A 32 -1.64 -2.62 22.48
N PRO A 33 -0.31 -2.47 22.44
CA PRO A 33 0.40 -2.42 21.16
C PRO A 33 0.16 -3.70 20.37
N THR A 34 -0.29 -3.55 19.11
CA THR A 34 -0.59 -4.67 18.23
C THR A 34 0.67 -5.25 17.62
N ILE A 35 0.67 -6.57 17.41
CA ILE A 35 1.74 -7.27 16.66
C ILE A 35 1.47 -7.05 15.17
N PRO A 36 2.44 -6.51 14.39
CA PRO A 36 2.22 -6.30 12.97
C PRO A 36 2.07 -7.64 12.24
N LEU A 37 1.06 -7.73 11.36
CA LEU A 37 0.88 -8.90 10.48
C LEU A 37 1.95 -8.87 9.38
N VAL A 38 3.03 -9.61 9.59
CA VAL A 38 4.12 -9.73 8.63
C VAL A 38 4.36 -11.19 8.24
N PRO A 39 4.71 -11.46 6.98
CA PRO A 39 5.07 -12.82 6.57
C PRO A 39 6.36 -13.25 7.28
N VAL A 40 6.26 -14.25 8.13
CA VAL A 40 7.41 -14.82 8.86
C VAL A 40 8.03 -15.96 8.05
N SER A 41 9.36 -15.95 7.95
CA SER A 41 10.09 -17.03 7.31
C SER A 41 10.07 -18.31 8.18
N SER A 42 9.43 -19.36 7.67
CA SER A 42 9.36 -20.67 8.33
C SER A 42 10.74 -21.25 8.65
N SER A 43 11.70 -21.11 7.73
CA SER A 43 13.06 -21.61 7.92
C SER A 43 13.80 -20.87 9.04
N GLN A 44 13.61 -19.56 9.16
CA GLN A 44 14.19 -18.78 10.25
C GLN A 44 13.59 -19.15 11.60
N ALA A 45 12.28 -19.36 11.66
CA ALA A 45 11.60 -19.77 12.88
C ALA A 45 12.06 -21.14 13.36
N VAL A 46 12.20 -22.12 12.45
CA VAL A 46 12.72 -23.46 12.79
C VAL A 46 14.17 -23.41 13.26
N VAL A 47 15.03 -22.68 12.55
CA VAL A 47 16.44 -22.50 12.97
C VAL A 47 16.52 -21.86 14.35
N GLY A 48 15.72 -20.83 14.61
CA GLY A 48 15.63 -20.19 15.92
C GLY A 48 15.20 -21.16 17.03
N ALA A 49 14.19 -22.00 16.76
CA ALA A 49 13.73 -23.01 17.71
C ALA A 49 14.81 -24.05 18.03
N VAL A 50 15.53 -24.54 17.01
CA VAL A 50 16.64 -25.53 17.19
C VAL A 50 17.79 -24.90 18.01
N ILE A 51 18.13 -23.64 17.75
CA ILE A 51 19.13 -22.92 18.54
C ILE A 51 18.66 -22.79 19.99
N GLY A 52 17.41 -22.41 20.23
CA GLY A 52 16.83 -22.30 21.57
C GLY A 52 16.94 -23.62 22.35
N ILE A 53 16.60 -24.73 21.71
CA ILE A 53 16.75 -26.07 22.32
C ILE A 53 18.23 -26.38 22.63
N GLY A 54 19.15 -26.12 21.69
CA GLY A 54 20.58 -26.33 21.91
C GLY A 54 21.13 -25.47 23.04
N MET A 55 20.70 -24.25 23.18
CA MET A 55 21.11 -23.36 24.28
C MET A 55 20.62 -23.83 25.65
N THR A 56 19.40 -24.37 25.74
CA THR A 56 18.87 -24.92 27.00
C THR A 56 19.61 -26.20 27.43
N GLN A 57 20.25 -26.90 26.49
CA GLN A 57 21.09 -28.09 26.73
C GLN A 57 22.57 -27.75 26.98
N GLY A 58 22.90 -26.48 27.23
CA GLY A 58 24.25 -26.01 27.55
C GLY A 58 25.06 -25.47 26.36
N GLY A 59 24.51 -25.47 25.15
CA GLY A 59 25.10 -24.83 23.98
C GLY A 59 26.31 -25.49 23.36
N HIS A 60 26.86 -26.56 23.97
CA HIS A 60 28.08 -27.25 23.52
C HIS A 60 27.89 -27.99 22.19
N GLU A 61 26.66 -28.45 21.90
CA GLU A 61 26.35 -29.17 20.66
C GLU A 61 25.99 -28.25 19.50
N VAL A 62 25.87 -26.93 19.74
CA VAL A 62 25.54 -25.95 18.72
C VAL A 62 26.77 -25.67 17.85
N HIS A 63 26.69 -26.04 16.60
CA HIS A 63 27.77 -25.78 15.63
C HIS A 63 27.72 -24.31 15.17
N TRP A 64 28.25 -23.40 15.97
CA TRP A 64 28.23 -21.97 15.76
C TRP A 64 28.75 -21.53 14.37
N ASN A 65 29.80 -22.22 13.85
CA ASN A 65 30.30 -21.88 12.51
C ASN A 65 29.29 -22.14 11.41
N ARG A 66 28.46 -23.19 11.51
CA ARG A 66 27.37 -23.46 10.55
C ARG A 66 26.27 -22.46 10.72
N LEU A 67 25.93 -22.10 11.94
CA LEU A 67 24.92 -21.09 12.23
C LEU A 67 25.30 -19.72 11.63
N PHE A 68 26.51 -19.26 11.84
CA PHE A 68 27.00 -18.01 11.23
C PHE A 68 27.01 -18.08 9.71
N SER A 69 27.28 -19.25 9.11
CA SER A 69 27.19 -19.41 7.67
C SER A 69 25.76 -19.24 7.15
N ILE A 70 24.76 -19.80 7.86
CA ILE A 70 23.33 -19.63 7.53
C ILE A 70 22.92 -18.17 7.67
N ILE A 71 23.28 -17.52 8.77
CA ILE A 71 22.97 -16.10 9.03
C ILE A 71 23.59 -15.21 7.94
N LYS A 72 24.85 -15.43 7.58
CA LYS A 72 25.50 -14.73 6.45
C LYS A 72 24.72 -14.90 5.15
N GLY A 73 24.22 -16.10 4.87
CA GLY A 73 23.38 -16.38 3.71
C GLY A 73 22.11 -15.55 3.69
N TRP A 74 21.46 -15.35 4.84
CA TRP A 74 20.24 -14.54 4.94
C TRP A 74 20.46 -13.06 4.60
N PHE A 75 21.64 -12.51 4.88
CA PHE A 75 22.00 -11.14 4.50
C PHE A 75 22.57 -11.06 3.08
N LEU A 76 23.39 -12.02 2.69
CA LEU A 76 24.07 -12.00 1.40
C LEU A 76 23.09 -12.24 0.23
N THR A 77 22.12 -13.13 0.43
CA THR A 77 21.14 -13.47 -0.63
C THR A 77 20.30 -12.25 -1.07
N PRO A 78 19.67 -11.46 -0.16
CA PRO A 78 18.96 -10.26 -0.57
C PRO A 78 19.87 -9.22 -1.24
N LEU A 79 21.12 -9.09 -0.77
CA LEU A 79 22.07 -8.16 -1.36
C LEU A 79 22.42 -8.53 -2.80
N ILE A 80 22.76 -9.80 -3.04
CA ILE A 80 23.04 -10.30 -4.40
C ILE A 80 21.80 -10.20 -5.28
N SER A 81 20.62 -10.56 -4.76
CA SER A 81 19.36 -10.44 -5.47
C SER A 81 19.05 -9.00 -5.87
N CYS A 82 19.29 -8.05 -4.97
CA CYS A 82 19.14 -6.62 -5.25
C CYS A 82 20.07 -6.17 -6.39
N MET A 83 21.32 -6.59 -6.38
CA MET A 83 22.26 -6.28 -7.46
C MET A 83 21.82 -6.87 -8.80
N ILE A 84 21.42 -8.13 -8.82
CA ILE A 84 20.91 -8.79 -10.04
C ILE A 84 19.67 -8.08 -10.57
N CYS A 85 18.72 -7.75 -9.69
CA CYS A 85 17.53 -7.00 -10.05
C CYS A 85 17.86 -5.61 -10.60
N PHE A 86 18.81 -4.90 -9.97
CA PHE A 86 19.25 -3.58 -10.44
C PHE A 86 19.81 -3.64 -11.86
N PHE A 87 20.75 -4.54 -12.11
CA PHE A 87 21.31 -4.71 -13.46
C PHE A 87 20.28 -5.22 -14.46
N GLY A 88 19.41 -6.14 -14.05
CA GLY A 88 18.34 -6.65 -14.90
C GLY A 88 17.34 -5.56 -15.29
N LEU A 89 16.89 -4.73 -14.36
CA LEU A 89 16.00 -3.59 -14.64
C LEU A 89 16.70 -2.54 -15.51
N PHE A 90 17.97 -2.23 -15.22
CA PHE A 90 18.76 -1.32 -16.03
C PHE A 90 18.87 -1.81 -17.49
N PHE A 91 19.13 -3.11 -17.69
CA PHE A 91 19.17 -3.71 -19.01
C PHE A 91 17.81 -3.63 -19.73
N LEU A 92 16.70 -4.01 -19.04
CA LEU A 92 15.36 -3.94 -19.60
C LEU A 92 14.97 -2.51 -19.99
N GLN A 93 15.30 -1.54 -19.16
CA GLN A 93 14.99 -0.14 -19.43
C GLN A 93 15.77 0.38 -20.65
N ASN A 94 17.06 0.07 -20.78
CA ASN A 94 17.90 0.64 -21.84
C ASN A 94 17.83 -0.14 -23.16
N VAL A 95 17.65 -1.46 -23.12
CA VAL A 95 17.60 -2.29 -24.34
C VAL A 95 16.19 -2.37 -24.92
N PHE A 96 15.18 -2.54 -24.06
CA PHE A 96 13.79 -2.69 -24.50
C PHE A 96 12.97 -1.39 -24.38
N LEU A 97 13.60 -0.27 -23.99
CA LEU A 97 12.94 1.04 -23.79
C LEU A 97 11.67 0.94 -22.93
N GLN A 98 11.63 -0.03 -22.04
CA GLN A 98 10.51 -0.19 -21.13
C GLN A 98 10.65 0.78 -19.96
N SER A 99 9.66 1.65 -19.80
CA SER A 99 9.57 2.54 -18.66
C SER A 99 9.19 1.75 -17.40
N VAL A 100 10.16 1.54 -16.52
CA VAL A 100 9.95 0.90 -15.19
C VAL A 100 9.26 1.86 -14.22
N LYS A 101 9.25 3.15 -14.54
CA LYS A 101 8.71 4.21 -13.70
C LYS A 101 7.52 4.86 -14.41
N ASN A 102 6.32 4.71 -13.89
CA ASN A 102 5.24 5.58 -14.28
C ASN A 102 5.62 6.99 -13.83
N GLU A 103 5.70 7.93 -14.79
CA GLU A 103 5.91 9.33 -14.47
C GLU A 103 4.71 9.85 -13.71
N THR A 104 4.77 9.77 -12.39
CA THR A 104 3.76 10.37 -11.53
C THR A 104 3.92 11.90 -11.65
N ARG A 105 2.92 12.56 -12.15
CA ARG A 105 2.85 14.02 -12.20
C ARG A 105 1.89 14.51 -11.14
N PHE A 106 2.15 15.70 -10.65
CA PHE A 106 1.32 16.35 -9.64
C PHE A 106 0.86 17.69 -10.19
N GLN A 107 -0.42 17.99 -10.04
CA GLN A 107 -0.98 19.27 -10.47
C GLN A 107 -1.82 19.87 -9.33
N LEU A 108 -1.57 21.14 -9.04
CA LEU A 108 -2.38 21.94 -8.14
C LEU A 108 -3.48 22.64 -8.95
N SER A 109 -4.54 21.90 -9.26
CA SER A 109 -5.73 22.45 -9.91
C SER A 109 -6.63 23.18 -8.90
N GLU A 110 -7.56 23.98 -9.38
CA GLU A 110 -8.57 24.62 -8.52
C GLU A 110 -9.34 23.59 -7.68
N SER A 111 -9.73 22.45 -8.27
CA SER A 111 -10.40 21.35 -7.57
C SER A 111 -9.55 20.78 -6.43
N VAL A 112 -8.24 20.64 -6.63
CA VAL A 112 -7.30 20.19 -5.58
C VAL A 112 -7.21 21.19 -4.45
N LEU A 113 -7.12 22.49 -4.77
CA LEU A 113 -7.06 23.54 -3.75
C LEU A 113 -8.36 23.61 -2.93
N GLU A 114 -9.51 23.47 -3.58
CA GLU A 114 -10.81 23.40 -2.89
C GLU A 114 -10.90 22.17 -1.98
N LYS A 115 -10.47 21.02 -2.47
CA LYS A 115 -10.42 19.78 -1.66
C LYS A 115 -9.53 19.93 -0.43
N LEU A 116 -8.36 20.54 -0.58
CA LEU A 116 -7.44 20.83 0.52
C LEU A 116 -8.06 21.79 1.54
N LYS A 117 -8.73 22.83 1.08
CA LYS A 117 -9.47 23.78 1.93
C LYS A 117 -10.55 23.07 2.75
N ASN A 118 -11.33 22.19 2.12
CA ASN A 118 -12.38 21.41 2.78
C ASN A 118 -11.81 20.41 3.81
N LYS A 119 -10.54 20.02 3.67
CA LYS A 119 -9.81 19.19 4.63
C LYS A 119 -9.06 19.99 5.71
N GLY A 120 -9.29 21.31 5.78
CA GLY A 120 -8.74 22.18 6.81
C GLY A 120 -7.28 22.59 6.61
N VAL A 121 -6.75 22.42 5.39
CA VAL A 121 -5.39 22.86 5.05
C VAL A 121 -5.39 24.37 4.79
N HIS A 122 -4.47 25.08 5.42
CA HIS A 122 -4.30 26.52 5.17
C HIS A 122 -3.68 26.76 3.80
N LEU A 123 -4.40 27.51 2.93
CA LEU A 123 -4.00 27.74 1.54
C LEU A 123 -3.26 29.08 1.33
N THR A 124 -2.75 29.69 2.42
CA THR A 124 -2.04 30.97 2.31
C THR A 124 -0.83 30.81 1.39
N GLY A 125 -0.75 31.59 0.33
CA GLY A 125 0.33 31.53 -0.67
C GLY A 125 0.22 30.42 -1.73
N LEU A 126 -0.77 29.53 -1.66
CA LEU A 126 -0.92 28.44 -2.65
C LEU A 126 -1.71 28.86 -3.89
N LYS A 127 -2.45 29.96 -3.85
CA LYS A 127 -3.23 30.46 -5.01
C LYS A 127 -2.34 30.82 -6.20
N ASP A 128 -1.14 31.30 -5.93
CA ASP A 128 -0.18 31.67 -6.97
C ASP A 128 0.43 30.45 -7.68
N LEU A 129 0.24 29.26 -7.08
CA LEU A 129 0.71 27.97 -7.62
C LEU A 129 -0.39 27.21 -8.38
N GLU A 130 -1.56 27.81 -8.54
CA GLU A 130 -2.68 27.21 -9.26
C GLU A 130 -2.29 26.83 -10.69
N ASN A 131 -2.74 25.65 -11.12
CA ASN A 131 -2.44 25.04 -12.43
C ASN A 131 -0.97 24.74 -12.72
N THR A 132 -0.09 24.79 -11.70
CA THR A 132 1.29 24.34 -11.86
C THR A 132 1.39 22.81 -11.82
N THR A 133 2.29 22.27 -12.66
CA THR A 133 2.53 20.82 -12.74
C THR A 133 3.93 20.50 -12.28
N TYR A 134 4.06 19.49 -11.43
CA TYR A 134 5.33 19.04 -10.88
C TYR A 134 5.62 17.59 -11.31
N SER A 135 6.87 17.32 -11.69
CA SER A 135 7.30 15.99 -12.13
C SER A 135 7.67 15.04 -10.98
N THR A 136 7.82 15.56 -9.77
CA THR A 136 8.16 14.75 -8.59
C THR A 136 7.47 15.29 -7.34
N SER A 137 7.13 14.39 -6.41
CA SER A 137 6.57 14.77 -5.11
C SER A 137 7.54 15.66 -4.31
N GLY A 138 8.85 15.43 -4.44
CA GLY A 138 9.89 16.26 -3.78
C GLY A 138 9.85 17.71 -4.21
N ASN A 139 9.70 17.99 -5.51
CA ASN A 139 9.59 19.36 -6.03
C ASN A 139 8.31 20.02 -5.54
N LEU A 140 7.18 19.30 -5.57
CA LEU A 140 5.91 19.79 -5.03
C LEU A 140 6.06 20.13 -3.54
N THR A 141 6.58 19.20 -2.72
CA THR A 141 6.77 19.40 -1.28
C THR A 141 7.64 20.62 -0.98
N ARG A 142 8.73 20.77 -1.72
CA ARG A 142 9.64 21.93 -1.56
C ARG A 142 8.89 23.23 -1.83
N THR A 143 8.19 23.31 -2.96
CA THR A 143 7.44 24.51 -3.33
C THR A 143 6.31 24.83 -2.34
N LEU A 144 5.61 23.79 -1.84
CA LEU A 144 4.57 23.95 -0.83
C LEU A 144 5.10 24.49 0.50
N ARG A 145 6.31 24.09 0.90
CA ARG A 145 6.95 24.60 2.13
C ARG A 145 7.48 26.01 1.96
N GLU A 146 8.07 26.31 0.81
CA GLU A 146 8.64 27.63 0.52
C GLU A 146 7.57 28.73 0.40
N ASN A 147 6.40 28.40 -0.13
CA ASN A 147 5.35 29.37 -0.41
C ASN A 147 4.13 29.30 0.54
N GLY A 148 3.87 28.15 1.16
CA GLY A 148 2.64 27.91 1.91
C GLY A 148 2.79 27.68 3.41
N GLU A 149 4.03 27.69 3.95
CA GLU A 149 4.31 27.37 5.36
C GLU A 149 3.62 26.09 5.86
N LEU A 150 3.36 25.13 4.96
CA LEU A 150 2.62 23.90 5.26
C LEU A 150 3.43 22.99 6.19
N ASN A 151 2.74 22.46 7.19
CA ASN A 151 3.30 21.40 8.02
C ASN A 151 3.48 20.09 7.24
N ASN A 152 4.14 19.11 7.82
CA ASN A 152 4.41 17.83 7.15
C ASN A 152 3.13 17.06 6.77
N ASP A 153 2.11 17.09 7.63
CA ASP A 153 0.86 16.35 7.42
C ASP A 153 0.03 16.98 6.29
N ASP A 154 -0.01 18.31 6.23
CA ASP A 154 -0.73 19.03 5.18
C ASP A 154 -0.01 18.95 3.83
N ALA A 155 1.33 18.93 3.84
CA ALA A 155 2.11 18.66 2.64
C ALA A 155 1.87 17.24 2.10
N LEU A 156 1.74 16.22 2.95
CA LEU A 156 1.39 14.86 2.54
C LEU A 156 -0.01 14.79 1.94
N LYS A 157 -1.01 15.45 2.53
CA LYS A 157 -2.36 15.55 1.96
C LYS A 157 -2.32 16.23 0.59
N ALA A 158 -1.56 17.33 0.46
CA ALA A 158 -1.42 18.03 -0.80
C ALA A 158 -0.80 17.16 -1.90
N ILE A 159 0.21 16.33 -1.57
CA ILE A 159 0.79 15.36 -2.50
C ILE A 159 -0.26 14.33 -2.93
N GLU A 160 -1.01 13.78 -1.98
CA GLU A 160 -2.02 12.76 -2.24
C GLU A 160 -3.13 13.29 -3.19
N PHE A 161 -3.64 14.48 -2.94
CA PHE A 161 -4.71 15.05 -3.77
C PHE A 161 -4.21 15.63 -5.09
N ALA A 162 -2.96 16.10 -5.17
CA ALA A 162 -2.38 16.66 -6.39
C ALA A 162 -1.92 15.59 -7.39
N GLU A 163 -1.85 14.31 -6.99
CA GLU A 163 -1.37 13.23 -7.85
C GLU A 163 -2.28 13.06 -9.07
N LEU A 164 -1.70 13.25 -10.27
CA LEU A 164 -2.42 13.04 -11.54
C LEU A 164 -2.47 11.55 -11.85
N LYS A 165 -3.66 11.00 -11.72
CA LYS A 165 -3.99 9.63 -12.16
C LYS A 165 -5.26 9.70 -12.99
N ARG A 166 -5.11 9.90 -14.28
CA ARG A 166 -6.24 10.05 -15.19
C ARG A 166 -7.02 8.77 -15.28
N ILE A 167 -8.31 8.86 -14.98
CA ILE A 167 -9.27 7.76 -15.09
C ILE A 167 -10.26 8.13 -16.19
N ARG A 168 -10.44 7.23 -17.16
CA ARG A 168 -11.43 7.38 -18.21
C ARG A 168 -12.34 6.17 -18.23
N LEU A 169 -13.63 6.41 -18.05
CA LEU A 169 -14.63 5.36 -18.13
C LEU A 169 -15.00 5.09 -19.59
N ASP A 170 -14.09 4.39 -20.29
CA ASP A 170 -14.31 3.98 -21.66
C ASP A 170 -15.42 2.92 -21.72
N PRO A 171 -16.43 3.09 -22.59
CA PRO A 171 -17.49 2.09 -22.77
C PRO A 171 -16.98 0.68 -23.05
N GLY A 172 -15.96 0.54 -23.90
CA GLY A 172 -15.38 -0.76 -24.24
C GLY A 172 -14.65 -1.45 -23.05
N LYS A 173 -14.04 -0.67 -22.15
CA LYS A 173 -13.46 -1.20 -20.92
C LYS A 173 -14.53 -1.58 -19.89
N MET A 174 -15.69 -0.92 -19.91
CA MET A 174 -16.79 -1.25 -19.00
C MET A 174 -17.39 -2.64 -19.28
N ASP A 175 -17.47 -3.02 -20.54
CA ASP A 175 -17.97 -4.35 -20.95
C ASP A 175 -17.01 -5.50 -20.58
N GLN A 176 -15.76 -5.17 -20.23
CA GLN A 176 -14.72 -6.13 -19.80
C GLN A 176 -14.62 -6.26 -18.28
N LEU A 177 -15.45 -5.55 -17.52
CA LEU A 177 -15.46 -5.66 -16.07
C LEU A 177 -15.94 -7.04 -15.63
N ASP A 178 -15.28 -7.59 -14.61
CA ASP A 178 -15.73 -8.83 -13.98
C ASP A 178 -17.06 -8.59 -13.24
N GLU A 179 -18.12 -9.13 -13.80
CA GLU A 179 -19.48 -8.97 -13.26
C GLU A 179 -19.64 -9.54 -11.84
N SER A 180 -18.79 -10.51 -11.47
CA SER A 180 -18.84 -11.14 -10.14
C SER A 180 -18.35 -10.24 -9.00
N LEU A 181 -17.54 -9.23 -9.33
CA LEU A 181 -16.93 -8.35 -8.33
C LEU A 181 -17.82 -7.19 -7.89
N LEU A 182 -18.77 -6.78 -8.73
CA LEU A 182 -19.61 -5.61 -8.49
C LEU A 182 -21.07 -6.02 -8.29
N THR A 183 -21.76 -5.33 -7.38
CA THR A 183 -23.20 -5.45 -7.27
C THR A 183 -23.89 -4.79 -8.46
N GLU A 184 -25.15 -5.15 -8.71
CA GLU A 184 -25.93 -4.56 -9.80
C GLU A 184 -26.09 -3.04 -9.63
N ASN A 185 -26.30 -2.58 -8.39
CA ASN A 185 -26.37 -1.16 -8.06
C ASN A 185 -25.04 -0.45 -8.31
N GLN A 186 -23.91 -1.08 -7.97
CA GLN A 186 -22.57 -0.55 -8.27
C GLN A 186 -22.31 -0.45 -9.78
N ARG A 187 -22.78 -1.40 -10.58
CA ARG A 187 -22.68 -1.36 -12.05
C ARG A 187 -23.55 -0.23 -12.64
N MET A 188 -24.78 -0.07 -12.14
CA MET A 188 -25.63 1.05 -12.56
C MET A 188 -25.01 2.41 -12.27
N THR A 189 -24.42 2.55 -11.09
CA THR A 189 -23.70 3.78 -10.70
C THR A 189 -22.55 4.08 -11.64
N LEU A 190 -21.72 3.07 -11.97
CA LEU A 190 -20.65 3.21 -12.96
C LEU A 190 -21.19 3.56 -14.36
N GLY A 191 -22.33 3.01 -14.73
CA GLY A 191 -23.01 3.31 -15.99
C GLY A 191 -23.37 4.79 -16.15
N GLN A 192 -23.72 5.47 -15.05
CA GLN A 192 -24.04 6.91 -15.06
C GLN A 192 -22.79 7.78 -15.31
N LEU A 193 -21.61 7.28 -14.97
CA LEU A 193 -20.32 7.97 -15.19
C LEU A 193 -19.68 7.62 -16.53
N LYS A 194 -20.36 6.83 -17.38
CA LYS A 194 -19.85 6.38 -18.68
C LYS A 194 -19.39 7.54 -19.56
N GLY A 195 -18.17 7.43 -20.06
CA GLY A 195 -17.54 8.43 -20.93
C GLY A 195 -16.91 9.61 -20.19
N GLN A 196 -17.10 9.72 -18.88
CA GLN A 196 -16.47 10.79 -18.08
C GLN A 196 -14.98 10.56 -17.90
N ARG A 197 -14.26 11.66 -17.65
CA ARG A 197 -12.82 11.68 -17.38
C ARG A 197 -12.57 12.38 -16.05
N PHE A 198 -11.70 11.78 -15.27
CA PHE A 198 -11.26 12.33 -13.98
C PHE A 198 -9.74 12.47 -14.01
N ASN A 199 -9.22 13.55 -13.53
CA ASN A 199 -7.77 13.79 -13.47
C ASN A 199 -7.14 13.16 -12.22
N HIS A 200 -7.94 13.02 -11.16
CA HIS A 200 -7.49 12.49 -9.89
C HIS A 200 -8.36 11.30 -9.45
N THR A 201 -7.77 10.31 -8.80
CA THR A 201 -8.50 9.15 -8.30
C THR A 201 -9.58 9.50 -7.29
N TRP A 202 -9.34 10.53 -6.49
CA TRP A 202 -10.31 10.97 -5.48
C TRP A 202 -11.55 11.64 -6.11
N GLU A 203 -11.42 12.34 -7.25
CA GLU A 203 -12.57 12.89 -7.99
C GLU A 203 -13.52 11.77 -8.44
N PHE A 204 -12.94 10.69 -8.96
CA PHE A 204 -13.71 9.51 -9.33
C PHE A 204 -14.38 8.84 -8.14
N ASN A 205 -13.65 8.70 -7.02
CA ASN A 205 -14.20 8.13 -5.80
C ASN A 205 -15.35 8.99 -5.24
N ASP A 206 -15.16 10.31 -5.19
CA ASP A 206 -16.20 11.23 -4.71
C ASP A 206 -17.46 11.14 -5.58
N ALA A 207 -17.31 11.11 -6.91
CA ALA A 207 -18.43 10.93 -7.84
C ALA A 207 -19.18 9.60 -7.62
N LEU A 208 -18.48 8.52 -7.35
CA LEU A 208 -19.11 7.24 -7.01
C LEU A 208 -19.85 7.29 -5.67
N MET A 209 -19.25 7.94 -4.66
CA MET A 209 -19.85 8.07 -3.31
C MET A 209 -21.09 8.98 -3.31
N GLU A 210 -21.13 9.99 -4.18
CA GLU A 210 -22.31 10.85 -4.36
C GLU A 210 -23.49 10.11 -4.98
N LEU A 211 -23.22 9.17 -5.89
CA LEU A 211 -24.25 8.44 -6.62
C LEU A 211 -24.80 7.23 -5.84
N SER A 212 -24.02 6.64 -4.93
CA SER A 212 -24.47 5.47 -4.16
C SER A 212 -23.74 5.32 -2.83
N GLU A 213 -24.52 5.05 -1.79
CA GLU A 213 -24.01 4.76 -0.44
C GLU A 213 -23.15 3.49 -0.38
N GLU A 214 -23.30 2.56 -1.34
CA GLU A 214 -22.49 1.33 -1.38
C GLU A 214 -21.00 1.58 -1.62
N TRP A 215 -20.63 2.76 -2.08
CA TRP A 215 -19.25 3.17 -2.27
C TRP A 215 -18.68 3.95 -1.09
N GLN A 216 -19.53 4.28 -0.09
CA GLN A 216 -19.09 5.03 1.07
C GLN A 216 -18.25 4.17 2.01
N ILE A 217 -17.16 4.74 2.49
CA ILE A 217 -16.31 4.16 3.53
C ILE A 217 -16.81 4.71 4.86
N GLN A 218 -17.47 3.86 5.65
CA GLN A 218 -18.14 4.29 6.87
C GLN A 218 -17.18 4.44 8.05
N GLY A 219 -16.02 3.79 8.00
CA GLY A 219 -15.05 3.79 9.09
C GLY A 219 -15.53 3.01 10.32
N GLY A 220 -14.62 2.84 11.29
CA GLY A 220 -14.92 2.15 12.54
C GLY A 220 -14.69 0.64 12.52
N LEU A 221 -14.58 0.06 13.72
CA LEU A 221 -14.24 -1.36 13.91
C LEU A 221 -15.29 -2.32 13.35
N LYS A 222 -16.58 -1.95 13.40
CA LYS A 222 -17.69 -2.80 12.91
C LYS A 222 -17.71 -2.92 11.39
N ASN A 223 -17.26 -1.90 10.68
CA ASN A 223 -17.35 -1.81 9.21
C ASN A 223 -16.04 -2.14 8.52
N LYS A 224 -14.97 -2.48 9.27
CA LYS A 224 -13.62 -2.73 8.74
C LYS A 224 -13.59 -3.73 7.57
N LEU A 225 -14.41 -4.78 7.63
CA LEU A 225 -14.45 -5.79 6.56
C LEU A 225 -15.19 -5.27 5.31
N SER A 226 -16.28 -4.53 5.49
CA SER A 226 -17.03 -3.90 4.40
C SER A 226 -16.16 -2.86 3.71
N ASP A 227 -15.55 -1.97 4.48
CA ASP A 227 -14.67 -0.90 3.98
C ASP A 227 -13.48 -1.48 3.21
N ARG A 228 -12.88 -2.58 3.70
CA ARG A 228 -11.78 -3.27 2.99
C ARG A 228 -12.23 -3.81 1.63
N LYS A 229 -13.43 -4.40 1.55
CA LYS A 229 -13.99 -4.87 0.27
C LYS A 229 -14.25 -3.70 -0.69
N THR A 230 -14.80 -2.61 -0.20
CA THR A 230 -15.04 -1.40 -1.01
C THR A 230 -13.72 -0.81 -1.52
N LEU A 231 -12.69 -0.71 -0.68
CA LEU A 231 -11.35 -0.28 -1.09
C LEU A 231 -10.70 -1.20 -2.14
N GLN A 232 -10.88 -2.51 -2.01
CA GLN A 232 -10.40 -3.47 -3.01
C GLN A 232 -11.09 -3.27 -4.37
N LYS A 233 -12.41 -3.05 -4.36
CA LYS A 233 -13.18 -2.76 -5.58
C LYS A 233 -12.75 -1.44 -6.22
N LEU A 234 -12.58 -0.37 -5.44
CA LEU A 234 -12.07 0.92 -5.91
C LEU A 234 -10.67 0.76 -6.52
N SER A 235 -9.76 0.04 -5.86
CA SER A 235 -8.42 -0.20 -6.40
C SER A 235 -8.41 -1.03 -7.68
N TYR A 236 -9.36 -1.95 -7.86
CA TYR A 236 -9.57 -2.69 -9.10
C TYR A 236 -10.04 -1.75 -10.22
N LEU A 237 -11.06 -0.91 -9.95
CA LEU A 237 -11.57 0.06 -10.93
C LEU A 237 -10.50 1.08 -11.35
N HIS A 238 -9.72 1.59 -10.40
CA HIS A 238 -8.60 2.48 -10.71
C HIS A 238 -7.63 1.84 -11.70
N ARG A 239 -7.20 0.59 -11.47
CA ARG A 239 -6.29 -0.11 -12.39
C ARG A 239 -6.91 -0.41 -13.75
N HIS A 240 -8.20 -0.69 -13.78
CA HIS A 240 -8.92 -1.05 -15.01
C HIS A 240 -9.14 0.16 -15.92
N PHE A 241 -9.43 1.33 -15.35
CA PHE A 241 -9.74 2.55 -16.08
C PHE A 241 -8.59 3.57 -16.17
N LEU A 242 -7.43 3.28 -15.60
CA LEU A 242 -6.25 4.12 -15.71
C LEU A 242 -5.84 4.30 -17.19
N GLU A 243 -5.53 5.57 -17.59
CA GLU A 243 -5.01 5.93 -18.93
C GLU A 243 -3.49 5.81 -18.99
#